data_85584481bb62af7869262dee3f4973e8
#
_entry.id   85584481bb62af7869262dee3f4973e8
#
_cell.length_a   1.000
_cell.length_b   1.000
_cell.length_c   1.000
_cell.angle_alpha   90.00
_cell.angle_beta   90.00
_cell.angle_gamma   90.00
#
_symmetry.space_group_name_H-M   'P 1'
#
loop_
_entity.id
_entity.type
_entity.pdbx_description
1 polymer ?
#
loop_
_entity_poly.entity_id
_entity_poly.type
_entity_poly.pdbx_seq_one_letter_code
_entity_poly.pdbx_strand_id
1 'polypeptide(L)'
;MVKRYRLEEVAKIEEGKIVPKKKYFTNVGVPLITAENLKKLMLNGDIEQLPKVNITFNKHFKCAPVPAKTIILTKANLKETNKYIYQCETEICIANDIVAIIPNETIILSDYLLHFLRWYQVNKRWHHLYQISIDIPMLTIQHKMVQILNTIQLLLKNKESLKTAVEGLPQHLENFSTQLENHSKSLHDGFNQAQHLYDIMLHKIFKGELK
;
A
#
# COMPACT_ATOMS: atom_id res chain seq x y z
N MET A 1 0.28 17.76 -19.47
CA MET A 1 0.63 18.86 -18.54
C MET A 1 0.70 18.27 -17.15
N VAL A 2 1.78 18.52 -16.41
CA VAL A 2 1.93 18.09 -15.00
C VAL A 2 1.69 19.31 -14.13
N LYS A 3 0.93 19.14 -13.04
CA LYS A 3 0.69 20.21 -12.07
C LYS A 3 1.18 19.79 -10.70
N ARG A 4 1.75 20.72 -9.94
CA ARG A 4 2.20 20.49 -8.57
C ARG A 4 1.12 20.87 -7.58
N TYR A 5 0.84 19.97 -6.65
CA TYR A 5 -0.13 20.14 -5.57
C TYR A 5 0.48 19.75 -4.24
N ARG A 6 -0.05 20.30 -3.15
CA ARG A 6 0.13 19.71 -1.82
C ARG A 6 -0.82 18.53 -1.65
N LEU A 7 -0.43 17.55 -0.84
CA LEU A 7 -1.28 16.38 -0.60
C LEU A 7 -2.65 16.78 -0.04
N GLU A 8 -2.72 17.78 0.84
CA GLU A 8 -3.97 18.29 1.40
C GLU A 8 -4.94 18.93 0.39
N GLU A 9 -4.43 19.35 -0.79
CA GLU A 9 -5.25 19.93 -1.86
C GLU A 9 -5.94 18.86 -2.72
N VAL A 10 -5.40 17.63 -2.70
CA VAL A 10 -5.85 16.53 -3.58
C VAL A 10 -6.32 15.30 -2.83
N ALA A 11 -6.18 15.30 -1.50
CA ALA A 11 -6.66 14.22 -0.65
C ALA A 11 -7.08 14.76 0.72
N LYS A 12 -8.13 14.20 1.29
CA LYS A 12 -8.54 14.47 2.68
C LYS A 12 -7.73 13.59 3.61
N ILE A 13 -7.10 14.17 4.62
CA ILE A 13 -6.33 13.43 5.64
C ILE A 13 -7.14 13.39 6.93
N GLU A 14 -7.45 12.20 7.40
CA GLU A 14 -8.25 11.97 8.60
C GLU A 14 -7.52 11.11 9.62
N GLU A 15 -7.74 11.41 10.89
CA GLU A 15 -7.26 10.59 11.99
C GLU A 15 -8.35 9.63 12.45
N GLY A 16 -7.95 8.40 12.76
CA GLY A 16 -8.85 7.45 13.36
C GLY A 16 -9.30 7.85 14.78
N LYS A 17 -10.29 7.16 15.28
CA LYS A 17 -10.93 7.42 16.58
C LYS A 17 -10.49 6.37 17.61
N ILE A 18 -10.72 6.69 18.89
CA ILE A 18 -10.41 5.77 20.00
C ILE A 18 -11.10 4.43 19.76
N VAL A 19 -10.34 3.35 19.91
CA VAL A 19 -10.84 1.98 19.77
C VAL A 19 -11.93 1.70 20.81
N PRO A 20 -13.09 1.17 20.40
CA PRO A 20 -14.15 0.83 21.32
C PRO A 20 -13.74 -0.33 22.24
N LYS A 21 -14.38 -0.43 23.40
CA LYS A 21 -14.18 -1.60 24.30
C LYS A 21 -14.58 -2.88 23.55
N LYS A 22 -13.92 -4.00 23.84
CA LYS A 22 -14.15 -5.32 23.19
C LYS A 22 -15.62 -5.75 23.17
N LYS A 23 -16.43 -5.36 24.18
CA LYS A 23 -17.87 -5.67 24.23
C LYS A 23 -18.70 -5.07 23.07
N TYR A 24 -18.14 -4.13 22.31
CA TYR A 24 -18.80 -3.50 21.17
C TYR A 24 -18.36 -4.11 19.82
N PHE A 25 -17.48 -5.10 19.86
CA PHE A 25 -17.13 -5.85 18.67
C PHE A 25 -18.23 -6.82 18.30
N THR A 26 -18.48 -6.97 17.02
CA THR A 26 -19.52 -7.80 16.44
C THR A 26 -18.96 -8.65 15.33
N ASN A 27 -19.69 -9.71 14.95
CA ASN A 27 -19.33 -10.53 13.79
C ASN A 27 -19.83 -9.91 12.49
N VAL A 28 -20.73 -8.93 12.57
CA VAL A 28 -21.33 -8.24 11.41
C VAL A 28 -21.15 -6.74 11.59
N GLY A 29 -20.61 -6.07 10.58
CA GLY A 29 -20.36 -4.63 10.63
C GLY A 29 -19.16 -4.22 9.81
N VAL A 30 -18.65 -3.03 10.07
CA VAL A 30 -17.49 -2.48 9.36
C VAL A 30 -16.20 -2.95 10.03
N PRO A 31 -15.21 -3.49 9.29
CA PRO A 31 -13.93 -3.90 9.85
C PRO A 31 -13.21 -2.72 10.53
N LEU A 32 -12.59 -2.97 11.68
CA LEU A 32 -11.80 -1.99 12.42
C LEU A 32 -10.32 -2.28 12.25
N ILE A 33 -9.57 -1.30 11.73
CA ILE A 33 -8.12 -1.40 11.55
C ILE A 33 -7.41 -0.60 12.63
N THR A 34 -6.47 -1.28 13.32
CA THR A 34 -5.50 -0.73 14.25
C THR A 34 -4.09 -0.92 13.70
N ALA A 35 -3.08 -0.26 14.26
CA ALA A 35 -1.69 -0.45 13.83
C ALA A 35 -1.21 -1.90 13.96
N GLU A 36 -1.69 -2.63 14.97
CA GLU A 36 -1.32 -4.03 15.18
C GLU A 36 -1.90 -4.94 14.09
N ASN A 37 -3.21 -4.82 13.82
CA ASN A 37 -3.85 -5.69 12.83
C ASN A 37 -3.53 -5.30 11.39
N LEU A 38 -3.17 -4.02 11.13
CA LEU A 38 -2.68 -3.58 9.83
C LEU A 38 -1.40 -4.33 9.42
N LYS A 39 -0.45 -4.53 10.35
CA LYS A 39 0.75 -5.34 10.09
C LYS A 39 0.39 -6.78 9.70
N LYS A 40 -0.54 -7.39 10.43
CA LYS A 40 -1.01 -8.76 10.16
C LYS A 40 -1.72 -8.85 8.80
N LEU A 41 -2.58 -7.88 8.50
CA LEU A 41 -3.32 -7.79 7.24
C LEU A 41 -2.37 -7.74 6.02
N MET A 42 -1.30 -6.95 6.10
CA MET A 42 -0.35 -6.81 4.99
C MET A 42 0.56 -8.02 4.79
N LEU A 43 0.77 -8.83 5.82
CA LEU A 43 1.63 -10.01 5.69
C LEU A 43 0.92 -11.18 5.00
N ASN A 44 -0.30 -11.52 5.36
CA ASN A 44 -1.11 -12.58 4.75
C ASN A 44 -2.55 -12.57 5.30
N GLY A 45 -3.02 -11.43 5.76
CA GLY A 45 -4.29 -11.34 6.46
C GLY A 45 -5.47 -11.13 5.51
N ASP A 46 -6.60 -11.63 5.96
CA ASP A 46 -7.90 -11.41 5.35
C ASP A 46 -8.64 -10.33 6.16
N ILE A 47 -9.11 -9.29 5.48
CA ILE A 47 -9.87 -8.19 6.09
C ILE A 47 -11.15 -8.69 6.77
N GLU A 48 -11.72 -9.80 6.30
CA GLU A 48 -12.93 -10.39 6.87
C GLU A 48 -12.71 -10.98 8.27
N GLN A 49 -11.47 -11.30 8.62
CA GLN A 49 -11.08 -11.82 9.93
C GLN A 49 -10.83 -10.71 10.98
N LEU A 50 -10.88 -9.45 10.55
CA LEU A 50 -10.67 -8.33 11.46
C LEU A 50 -11.88 -8.14 12.40
N PRO A 51 -11.66 -7.60 13.62
CA PRO A 51 -12.75 -7.18 14.48
C PRO A 51 -13.67 -6.21 13.74
N LYS A 52 -14.97 -6.45 13.78
CA LYS A 52 -15.97 -5.57 13.15
C LYS A 52 -16.70 -4.76 14.20
N VAL A 53 -17.12 -3.55 13.83
CA VAL A 53 -17.91 -2.66 14.69
C VAL A 53 -19.22 -2.30 13.99
N ASN A 54 -20.29 -2.32 14.78
CA ASN A 54 -21.60 -1.88 14.30
C ASN A 54 -21.73 -0.37 14.50
N ILE A 55 -21.67 0.37 13.41
CA ILE A 55 -21.74 1.85 13.39
C ILE A 55 -23.15 2.37 13.72
N THR A 56 -24.18 1.61 13.38
CA THR A 56 -25.58 2.03 13.49
C THR A 56 -26.08 2.04 14.93
N PHE A 57 -25.60 1.13 15.78
CA PHE A 57 -26.11 0.93 17.12
C PHE A 57 -25.29 1.61 18.23
N ASN A 58 -24.16 2.25 17.88
CA ASN A 58 -23.24 2.70 18.92
C ASN A 58 -23.18 4.21 19.06
N LYS A 59 -24.11 4.78 19.83
CA LYS A 59 -24.11 6.22 20.18
C LYS A 59 -22.83 6.69 20.88
N HIS A 60 -22.05 5.76 21.44
CA HIS A 60 -20.81 6.05 22.17
C HIS A 60 -19.52 5.91 21.33
N PHE A 61 -19.62 5.29 20.18
CA PHE A 61 -18.50 5.09 19.28
C PHE A 61 -18.69 5.90 18.01
N LYS A 62 -18.01 7.05 17.97
CA LYS A 62 -18.05 7.95 16.81
C LYS A 62 -16.97 7.52 15.81
N CYS A 63 -17.06 6.32 15.23
CA CYS A 63 -16.27 6.01 14.05
C CYS A 63 -17.04 6.48 12.82
N ALA A 64 -16.48 7.40 12.09
CA ALA A 64 -16.89 7.62 10.71
C ALA A 64 -16.08 6.63 9.87
N PRO A 65 -16.73 5.71 9.13
CA PRO A 65 -16.00 4.81 8.25
C PRO A 65 -15.33 5.62 7.14
N VAL A 66 -14.15 5.17 6.71
CA VAL A 66 -13.49 5.69 5.52
C VAL A 66 -13.85 4.81 4.32
N PRO A 67 -14.05 5.40 3.13
CA PRO A 67 -14.52 4.66 1.95
C PRO A 67 -13.43 3.71 1.41
N ALA A 68 -13.83 2.80 0.52
CA ALA A 68 -12.90 2.06 -0.33
C ALA A 68 -11.93 3.01 -1.05
N LYS A 69 -10.77 2.49 -1.44
CA LYS A 69 -9.65 3.22 -2.07
C LYS A 69 -8.94 4.22 -1.16
N THR A 70 -9.33 4.33 0.11
CA THR A 70 -8.58 5.09 1.11
C THR A 70 -7.25 4.44 1.37
N ILE A 71 -6.19 5.24 1.46
CA ILE A 71 -4.85 4.77 1.81
C ILE A 71 -4.66 5.01 3.32
N ILE A 72 -4.26 3.97 4.03
CA ILE A 72 -4.04 4.03 5.48
C ILE A 72 -2.59 3.73 5.84
N LEU A 73 -2.13 4.36 6.90
CA LEU A 73 -0.80 4.14 7.48
C LEU A 73 -0.83 4.34 9.00
N THR A 74 0.16 3.79 9.69
CA THR A 74 0.27 3.96 11.15
C THR A 74 0.89 5.32 11.49
N LYS A 75 0.47 5.92 12.63
CA LYS A 75 1.04 7.19 13.13
C LYS A 75 2.42 7.02 13.75
N ALA A 76 2.68 5.87 14.37
CA ALA A 76 3.93 5.60 15.06
C ALA A 76 5.00 5.06 14.09
N ASN A 77 6.26 5.48 14.30
CA ASN A 77 7.43 4.99 13.56
C ASN A 77 7.30 5.00 12.05
N LEU A 78 7.06 6.17 11.48
CA LEU A 78 7.01 6.34 10.02
C LEU A 78 8.29 5.84 9.31
N LYS A 79 9.43 5.72 9.99
CA LYS A 79 10.64 5.07 9.44
C LYS A 79 10.43 3.59 9.08
N GLU A 80 9.57 2.89 9.82
CA GLU A 80 9.20 1.51 9.55
C GLU A 80 7.92 1.41 8.71
N THR A 81 7.12 2.48 8.63
CA THR A 81 5.77 2.50 8.05
C THR A 81 5.73 2.42 6.54
N ASN A 82 6.82 2.69 5.85
CA ASN A 82 6.86 2.47 4.39
C ASN A 82 6.53 1.02 4.00
N LYS A 83 6.66 0.10 4.95
CA LYS A 83 6.26 -1.30 4.80
C LYS A 83 4.76 -1.54 5.06
N TYR A 84 4.05 -0.59 5.68
CA TYR A 84 2.68 -0.79 6.16
C TYR A 84 1.73 0.30 5.64
N ILE A 85 1.87 0.64 4.36
CA ILE A 85 0.91 1.49 3.64
C ILE A 85 -0.06 0.56 2.91
N TYR A 86 -1.33 0.61 3.28
CA TYR A 86 -2.38 -0.25 2.76
C TYR A 86 -3.47 0.58 2.09
N GLN A 87 -3.98 0.11 0.96
CA GLN A 87 -5.14 0.68 0.28
C GLN A 87 -6.36 -0.19 0.59
N CYS A 88 -7.40 0.44 1.07
CA CYS A 88 -8.62 -0.26 1.47
C CYS A 88 -9.44 -0.67 0.24
N GLU A 89 -9.82 -1.93 0.17
CA GLU A 89 -10.70 -2.45 -0.89
C GLU A 89 -12.18 -2.19 -0.58
N THR A 90 -12.51 -2.09 0.71
CA THR A 90 -13.87 -1.86 1.19
C THR A 90 -13.90 -0.71 2.19
N GLU A 91 -15.10 -0.32 2.62
CA GLU A 91 -15.30 0.62 3.71
C GLU A 91 -14.76 0.03 5.02
N ILE A 92 -14.02 0.83 5.79
CA ILE A 92 -13.39 0.43 7.05
C ILE A 92 -13.51 1.50 8.12
N CYS A 93 -13.47 1.10 9.39
CA CYS A 93 -13.19 1.98 10.51
C CYS A 93 -11.70 1.98 10.85
N ILE A 94 -11.16 3.12 11.25
CA ILE A 94 -9.75 3.27 11.63
C ILE A 94 -9.60 3.70 13.08
N ALA A 95 -8.64 3.08 13.76
CA ALA A 95 -8.27 3.40 15.13
C ALA A 95 -7.41 4.67 15.22
N ASN A 96 -7.31 5.25 16.43
CA ASN A 96 -6.59 6.50 16.68
C ASN A 96 -5.06 6.44 16.41
N ASP A 97 -4.50 5.25 16.23
CA ASP A 97 -3.11 5.00 15.84
C ASP A 97 -2.90 4.92 14.31
N ILE A 98 -3.98 5.11 13.55
CA ILE A 98 -4.02 5.09 12.08
C ILE A 98 -4.34 6.48 11.54
N VAL A 99 -3.76 6.81 10.39
CA VAL A 99 -4.13 7.96 9.54
C VAL A 99 -4.68 7.44 8.23
N ALA A 100 -5.79 8.02 7.78
CA ALA A 100 -6.38 7.79 6.47
C ALA A 100 -6.08 8.95 5.53
N ILE A 101 -5.75 8.63 4.30
CA ILE A 101 -5.61 9.56 3.18
C ILE A 101 -6.65 9.17 2.15
N ILE A 102 -7.68 9.99 2.00
CA ILE A 102 -8.81 9.78 1.09
C ILE A 102 -8.56 10.61 -0.16
N PRO A 103 -8.13 10.01 -1.27
CA PRO A 103 -7.80 10.74 -2.49
C PRO A 103 -9.03 11.32 -3.16
N ASN A 104 -8.88 12.49 -3.77
CA ASN A 104 -9.86 13.00 -4.71
C ASN A 104 -9.61 12.37 -6.09
N GLU A 105 -10.31 11.29 -6.38
CA GLU A 105 -10.16 10.50 -7.61
C GLU A 105 -10.40 11.29 -8.92
N THR A 106 -10.95 12.51 -8.85
CA THR A 106 -11.06 13.38 -10.01
C THR A 106 -9.75 14.10 -10.35
N ILE A 107 -8.76 14.06 -9.45
CA ILE A 107 -7.47 14.73 -9.59
C ILE A 107 -6.33 13.72 -9.51
N ILE A 108 -6.37 12.83 -8.53
CA ILE A 108 -5.32 11.84 -8.27
C ILE A 108 -5.92 10.46 -8.03
N LEU A 109 -5.48 9.48 -8.81
CA LEU A 109 -5.87 8.08 -8.59
C LEU A 109 -5.27 7.55 -7.28
N SER A 110 -6.05 6.80 -6.53
CA SER A 110 -5.61 6.17 -5.28
C SER A 110 -4.38 5.27 -5.48
N ASP A 111 -4.36 4.49 -6.56
CA ASP A 111 -3.22 3.64 -6.91
C ASP A 111 -1.95 4.45 -7.21
N TYR A 112 -2.08 5.57 -7.93
CA TYR A 112 -0.97 6.47 -8.21
C TYR A 112 -0.42 7.07 -6.91
N LEU A 113 -1.31 7.53 -6.03
CA LEU A 113 -0.93 8.06 -4.72
C LEU A 113 -0.29 6.98 -3.83
N LEU A 114 -0.78 5.74 -3.87
CA LEU A 114 -0.19 4.61 -3.14
C LEU A 114 1.26 4.36 -3.55
N HIS A 115 1.53 4.29 -4.86
CA HIS A 115 2.90 4.15 -5.38
C HIS A 115 3.78 5.33 -4.99
N PHE A 116 3.23 6.56 -5.08
CA PHE A 116 3.97 7.76 -4.67
C PHE A 116 4.34 7.72 -3.18
N LEU A 117 3.40 7.41 -2.29
CA LEU A 117 3.65 7.37 -0.85
C LEU A 117 4.67 6.28 -0.47
N ARG A 118 4.65 5.14 -1.13
CA ARG A 118 5.63 4.07 -0.96
C ARG A 118 7.03 4.51 -1.41
N TRP A 119 7.12 5.21 -2.53
CA TRP A 119 8.39 5.77 -3.03
C TRP A 119 8.90 6.92 -2.17
N TYR A 120 8.03 7.84 -1.76
CA TYR A 120 8.39 9.05 -1.04
C TYR A 120 9.04 8.77 0.32
N GLN A 121 8.81 7.58 0.88
CA GLN A 121 9.39 7.18 2.17
C GLN A 121 9.15 8.21 3.26
N VAL A 122 7.90 8.36 3.68
CA VAL A 122 7.52 9.28 4.75
C VAL A 122 8.30 8.93 6.03
N ASN A 123 9.42 9.61 6.28
CA ASN A 123 10.32 9.36 7.40
C ASN A 123 10.17 10.38 8.54
N LYS A 124 9.19 11.26 8.45
CA LYS A 124 8.86 12.31 9.41
C LYS A 124 7.56 11.97 10.14
N ARG A 125 7.18 12.82 11.10
CA ARG A 125 5.88 12.70 11.80
C ARG A 125 4.74 12.78 10.78
N TRP A 126 3.66 12.06 11.00
CA TRP A 126 2.51 11.97 10.07
C TRP A 126 1.92 13.35 9.69
N HIS A 127 2.02 14.37 10.55
CA HIS A 127 1.59 15.75 10.22
C HIS A 127 2.31 16.36 9.01
N HIS A 128 3.50 15.86 8.65
CA HIS A 128 4.18 16.32 7.43
C HIS A 128 3.49 15.86 6.15
N LEU A 129 2.55 14.90 6.24
CA LEU A 129 1.75 14.49 5.08
C LEU A 129 1.05 15.68 4.42
N TYR A 130 0.53 16.62 5.20
CA TYR A 130 -0.13 17.82 4.67
C TYR A 130 0.78 18.66 3.76
N GLN A 131 2.06 18.68 4.03
CA GLN A 131 3.04 19.52 3.33
C GLN A 131 3.74 18.82 2.16
N ILE A 132 3.44 17.53 1.93
CA ILE A 132 4.05 16.80 0.81
C ILE A 132 3.58 17.41 -0.51
N SER A 133 4.54 17.79 -1.36
CA SER A 133 4.26 18.24 -2.72
C SER A 133 4.33 17.06 -3.68
N ILE A 134 3.33 16.95 -4.55
CA ILE A 134 3.19 15.87 -5.53
C ILE A 134 3.03 16.50 -6.92
N ASP A 135 3.83 16.04 -7.87
CA ASP A 135 3.67 16.37 -9.28
C ASP A 135 2.65 15.41 -9.91
N ILE A 136 1.48 15.92 -10.28
CA ILE A 136 0.34 15.13 -10.72
C ILE A 136 0.12 15.33 -12.22
N PRO A 137 0.31 14.28 -13.05
CA PRO A 137 -0.02 14.31 -14.46
C PRO A 137 -1.54 14.14 -14.68
N MET A 138 -2.01 14.31 -15.91
CA MET A 138 -3.41 14.04 -16.26
C MET A 138 -3.79 12.59 -15.92
N LEU A 139 -5.06 12.35 -15.56
CA LEU A 139 -5.57 11.04 -15.16
C LEU A 139 -5.24 9.91 -16.16
N THR A 140 -5.32 10.20 -17.46
CA THR A 140 -4.95 9.23 -18.51
C THR A 140 -3.49 8.78 -18.43
N ILE A 141 -2.60 9.66 -18.01
CA ILE A 141 -1.18 9.34 -17.82
C ILE A 141 -1.00 8.58 -16.50
N GLN A 142 -1.69 8.99 -15.42
CA GLN A 142 -1.68 8.26 -14.16
C GLN A 142 -2.11 6.80 -14.36
N HIS A 143 -3.19 6.54 -15.10
CA HIS A 143 -3.64 5.17 -15.42
C HIS A 143 -2.56 4.34 -16.10
N LYS A 144 -1.88 4.89 -17.12
CA LYS A 144 -0.79 4.18 -17.81
C LYS A 144 0.38 3.89 -16.86
N MET A 145 0.77 4.86 -16.03
CA MET A 145 1.84 4.69 -15.05
C MET A 145 1.50 3.61 -14.03
N VAL A 146 0.29 3.64 -13.48
CA VAL A 146 -0.20 2.64 -12.52
C VAL A 146 -0.20 1.25 -13.14
N GLN A 147 -0.69 1.07 -14.37
CA GLN A 147 -0.65 -0.22 -15.06
C GLN A 147 0.77 -0.78 -15.16
N ILE A 148 1.73 0.04 -15.57
CA ILE A 148 3.14 -0.37 -15.67
C ILE A 148 3.69 -0.76 -14.29
N LEU A 149 3.49 0.08 -13.26
CA LEU A 149 3.99 -0.15 -11.92
C LEU A 149 3.39 -1.42 -11.30
N ASN A 150 2.08 -1.64 -11.47
CA ASN A 150 1.40 -2.84 -10.99
C ASN A 150 1.91 -4.10 -11.70
N THR A 151 2.13 -4.04 -13.02
CA THR A 151 2.70 -5.15 -13.79
C THR A 151 4.08 -5.54 -13.27
N ILE A 152 4.95 -4.54 -13.04
CA ILE A 152 6.31 -4.79 -12.51
C ILE A 152 6.22 -5.39 -11.10
N GLN A 153 5.36 -4.87 -10.22
CA GLN A 153 5.17 -5.43 -8.87
C GLN A 153 4.67 -6.87 -8.90
N LEU A 154 3.77 -7.22 -9.82
CA LEU A 154 3.29 -8.59 -9.99
C LEU A 154 4.42 -9.53 -10.42
N LEU A 155 5.25 -9.11 -11.37
CA LEU A 155 6.42 -9.88 -11.80
C LEU A 155 7.42 -10.09 -10.65
N LEU A 156 7.66 -9.05 -9.85
CA LEU A 156 8.53 -9.12 -8.68
C LEU A 156 7.99 -10.09 -7.62
N LYS A 157 6.68 -10.06 -7.33
CA LYS A 157 6.02 -10.96 -6.38
C LYS A 157 6.06 -12.42 -6.84
N ASN A 158 5.81 -12.68 -8.11
CA ASN A 158 5.82 -14.04 -8.68
C ASN A 158 7.22 -14.67 -8.58
N LYS A 159 8.28 -13.88 -8.72
CA LYS A 159 9.65 -14.38 -8.55
C LYS A 159 9.96 -14.80 -7.11
N GLU A 160 9.56 -14.02 -6.11
CA GLU A 160 9.75 -14.43 -4.71
C GLU A 160 9.06 -15.76 -4.42
N SER A 161 7.85 -15.94 -4.95
CA SER A 161 7.10 -17.20 -4.83
C SER A 161 7.81 -18.37 -5.52
N LEU A 162 8.39 -18.15 -6.70
CA LEU A 162 9.17 -19.16 -7.42
C LEU A 162 10.48 -19.51 -6.69
N LYS A 163 11.17 -18.52 -6.13
CA LYS A 163 12.38 -18.73 -5.35
C LYS A 163 12.11 -19.62 -4.12
N THR A 164 11.05 -19.30 -3.36
CA THR A 164 10.64 -20.09 -2.20
C THR A 164 10.23 -21.52 -2.57
N ALA A 165 9.55 -21.70 -3.71
CA ALA A 165 9.18 -23.02 -4.21
C ALA A 165 10.40 -23.86 -4.63
N VAL A 166 11.42 -23.24 -5.23
CA VAL A 166 12.66 -23.91 -5.63
C VAL A 166 13.53 -24.27 -4.40
N GLU A 167 13.61 -23.40 -3.40
CA GLU A 167 14.36 -23.68 -2.16
C GLU A 167 13.74 -24.81 -1.33
N GLY A 168 12.47 -25.15 -1.55
CA GLY A 168 11.75 -26.25 -0.87
C GLY A 168 11.82 -27.60 -1.59
N LEU A 169 12.49 -27.72 -2.74
CA LEU A 169 12.60 -28.97 -3.48
C LEU A 169 13.65 -29.92 -2.85
N PRO A 170 13.35 -31.23 -2.70
CA PRO A 170 14.32 -32.18 -2.15
C PRO A 170 15.57 -32.34 -3.02
N GLN A 171 16.72 -32.57 -2.36
CA GLN A 171 18.05 -32.68 -2.94
C GLN A 171 18.26 -33.78 -4.00
N HIS A 172 17.24 -34.59 -4.31
CA HIS A 172 17.34 -35.70 -5.28
C HIS A 172 17.36 -35.26 -6.76
N LEU A 173 17.30 -33.98 -7.03
CA LEU A 173 17.27 -33.42 -8.38
C LEU A 173 18.58 -32.71 -8.77
N GLU A 174 19.73 -33.20 -8.28
CA GLU A 174 21.04 -32.57 -8.55
C GLU A 174 21.35 -32.40 -10.05
N ASN A 175 20.88 -33.30 -10.92
CA ASN A 175 21.05 -33.15 -12.38
C ASN A 175 20.10 -32.12 -13.00
N PHE A 176 18.98 -31.79 -12.34
CA PHE A 176 18.08 -30.72 -12.73
C PHE A 176 18.55 -29.37 -12.16
N SER A 177 19.34 -29.40 -11.07
CA SER A 177 19.88 -28.25 -10.36
C SER A 177 20.75 -27.38 -11.28
N THR A 178 21.64 -27.96 -12.06
CA THR A 178 22.56 -27.19 -12.91
C THR A 178 21.85 -26.45 -14.05
N GLN A 179 20.81 -27.06 -14.62
CA GLN A 179 19.97 -26.37 -15.61
C GLN A 179 19.08 -25.31 -14.98
N LEU A 180 18.53 -25.59 -13.79
CA LEU A 180 17.76 -24.61 -13.02
C LEU A 180 18.63 -23.47 -12.48
N GLU A 181 19.88 -23.72 -12.09
CA GLU A 181 20.81 -22.66 -11.66
C GLU A 181 21.13 -21.69 -12.79
N ASN A 182 21.37 -22.19 -14.01
CA ASN A 182 21.60 -21.34 -15.17
C ASN A 182 20.35 -20.52 -15.52
N HIS A 183 19.17 -21.12 -15.46
CA HIS A 183 17.89 -20.41 -15.64
C HIS A 183 17.59 -19.46 -14.47
N SER A 184 17.89 -19.89 -13.24
CA SER A 184 17.76 -19.06 -12.04
C SER A 184 18.67 -17.84 -12.08
N LYS A 185 19.93 -17.99 -12.55
CA LYS A 185 20.85 -16.87 -12.71
C LYS A 185 20.37 -15.88 -13.78
N SER A 186 19.91 -16.39 -14.92
CA SER A 186 19.29 -15.53 -15.96
C SER A 186 18.02 -14.83 -15.48
N LEU A 187 17.17 -15.52 -14.70
CA LEU A 187 16.00 -14.95 -14.06
C LEU A 187 16.40 -13.93 -12.97
N HIS A 188 17.48 -14.19 -12.23
CA HIS A 188 17.99 -13.28 -11.21
C HIS A 188 18.51 -11.98 -11.83
N ASP A 189 19.24 -12.07 -12.94
CA ASP A 189 19.73 -10.89 -13.66
C ASP A 189 18.57 -10.09 -14.28
N GLY A 190 17.62 -10.78 -14.89
CA GLY A 190 16.39 -10.15 -15.42
C GLY A 190 15.57 -9.47 -14.34
N PHE A 191 15.57 -10.01 -13.12
CA PHE A 191 14.89 -9.41 -11.99
C PHE A 191 15.60 -8.19 -11.43
N ASN A 192 16.92 -8.25 -11.26
CA ASN A 192 17.67 -7.10 -10.81
C ASN A 192 17.52 -5.95 -11.80
N GLN A 193 17.44 -6.26 -13.11
CA GLN A 193 17.11 -5.29 -14.15
C GLN A 193 15.68 -4.76 -14.00
N ALA A 194 14.68 -5.60 -13.71
CA ALA A 194 13.30 -5.18 -13.51
C ALA A 194 13.15 -4.34 -12.23
N GLN A 195 13.81 -4.71 -11.14
CA GLN A 195 13.83 -3.90 -9.90
C GLN A 195 14.49 -2.54 -10.14
N HIS A 196 15.64 -2.53 -10.81
CA HIS A 196 16.34 -1.29 -11.17
C HIS A 196 15.48 -0.41 -12.10
N LEU A 197 14.81 -1.01 -13.08
CA LEU A 197 13.89 -0.30 -13.95
C LEU A 197 12.70 0.28 -13.17
N TYR A 198 12.15 -0.48 -12.22
CA TYR A 198 11.09 -0.02 -11.34
C TYR A 198 11.51 1.22 -10.54
N ASP A 199 12.68 1.18 -9.91
CA ASP A 199 13.22 2.28 -9.13
C ASP A 199 13.50 3.51 -9.99
N ILE A 200 14.07 3.33 -11.20
CA ILE A 200 14.28 4.40 -12.17
C ILE A 200 12.95 5.00 -12.61
N MET A 201 11.95 4.17 -12.91
CA MET A 201 10.64 4.65 -13.34
C MET A 201 9.93 5.43 -12.24
N LEU A 202 9.94 4.93 -11.00
CA LEU A 202 9.41 5.67 -9.86
C LEU A 202 10.08 7.04 -9.73
N HIS A 203 11.41 7.06 -9.81
CA HIS A 203 12.18 8.28 -9.72
C HIS A 203 11.83 9.27 -10.84
N LYS A 204 11.79 8.82 -12.09
CA LYS A 204 11.45 9.66 -13.26
C LYS A 204 9.99 10.14 -13.21
N ILE A 205 9.06 9.25 -12.82
CA ILE A 205 7.64 9.59 -12.70
C ILE A 205 7.45 10.71 -11.67
N PHE A 206 7.99 10.52 -10.48
CA PHE A 206 7.71 11.41 -9.36
C PHE A 206 8.63 12.64 -9.30
N LYS A 207 9.73 12.66 -10.04
CA LYS A 207 10.52 13.88 -10.28
C LYS A 207 10.10 14.67 -11.54
N GLY A 208 9.10 14.20 -12.27
CA GLY A 208 8.61 14.90 -13.46
C GLY A 208 9.55 14.83 -14.67
N GLU A 209 10.45 13.84 -14.71
CA GLU A 209 11.43 13.66 -15.79
C GLU A 209 10.88 12.85 -16.97
N LEU A 210 9.69 12.22 -16.83
CA LEU A 210 8.95 11.61 -17.94
C LEU A 210 8.01 12.66 -18.53
N LYS A 211 8.36 13.11 -19.75
CA LYS A 211 7.49 13.97 -20.58
C LYS A 211 6.53 13.12 -21.41
#